data_e7e0b80b626f24ed316ae823ecd6fc9d
#
_entry.id   e7e0b80b626f24ed316ae823ecd6fc9d
#
_cell.length_a   1.000
_cell.length_b   1.000
_cell.length_c   1.000
_cell.angle_alpha   90.00
_cell.angle_beta   90.00
_cell.angle_gamma   90.00
#
_symmetry.space_group_name_H-M   'P 1'
#
loop_
_entity.id
_entity.type
_entity.pdbx_description
1 polymer ?
#
loop_
_entity_poly.entity_id
_entity_poly.type
_entity_poly.pdbx_seq_one_letter_code
_entity_poly.pdbx_strand_id
1 'polypeptide(L)'
;FERMFEQHIDTNYLGWVCRSNSNENEGACDDTNLIWDKRGVTKIRLRFREQISHAETTLILDARAGGACGYFTINGACTCVYPHNYVTAGISAEELAKIPKAGIWKATLVLDVHRWLDGKVGVGTADITLNVTDHFAENAAIYFPQFGTATPRVDLNLHRLNASQMSGRANLDMCLYDGGVKARSLQMKIEGSNKSGTGFQVIKSDSADTIDYAVSMNYGGRSIPVTRGVEFSLENVDKAATRPVVLPGQRQAVRCVSVPLTLTTQPFNIREKRSGEYQGTLTVTMLMGTQTP
;
A
#
# COMPACT_ATOMS: atom_id res chain seq x y z
N PHE A 1 1.89 -48.48 11.87
CA PHE A 1 0.94 -47.40 12.02
C PHE A 1 -0.51 -47.87 11.79
N GLU A 2 -0.77 -48.74 10.81
CA GLU A 2 -2.08 -49.37 10.63
C GLU A 2 -2.56 -50.24 11.78
N ARG A 3 -1.69 -50.92 12.48
CA ARG A 3 -2.06 -51.77 13.62
C ARG A 3 -2.45 -51.06 14.89
N MET A 4 -2.08 -49.78 15.07
CA MET A 4 -2.49 -49.01 16.25
C MET A 4 -3.92 -48.47 16.16
N PHE A 5 -4.51 -48.41 14.97
CA PHE A 5 -5.87 -47.92 14.78
C PHE A 5 -6.95 -48.99 14.80
N GLU A 6 -6.58 -50.27 14.72
CA GLU A 6 -7.57 -51.36 14.68
C GLU A 6 -8.25 -51.68 16.03
N GLN A 7 -7.75 -51.17 17.16
CA GLN A 7 -8.29 -51.55 18.47
C GLN A 7 -9.24 -50.58 19.16
N HIS A 8 -9.34 -49.32 18.73
CA HIS A 8 -10.30 -48.34 19.28
C HIS A 8 -10.73 -47.35 18.23
N ILE A 9 -11.57 -47.75 17.29
CA ILE A 9 -12.23 -46.86 16.36
C ILE A 9 -13.49 -46.32 17.04
N ASP A 10 -13.37 -45.15 17.66
CA ASP A 10 -14.54 -44.36 17.98
C ASP A 10 -15.12 -43.85 16.64
N THR A 11 -16.31 -44.30 16.28
CA THR A 11 -16.99 -43.99 15.00
C THR A 11 -17.31 -42.53 14.79
N ASN A 12 -16.90 -41.66 15.71
CA ASN A 12 -17.16 -40.24 15.69
C ASN A 12 -16.01 -39.37 15.17
N TYR A 13 -14.91 -39.98 14.66
CA TYR A 13 -13.84 -39.19 14.08
C TYR A 13 -14.27 -38.45 12.80
N LEU A 14 -14.26 -37.12 12.86
CA LEU A 14 -14.48 -36.26 11.73
C LEU A 14 -13.14 -35.84 11.12
N GLY A 15 -13.06 -35.78 9.80
CA GLY A 15 -11.92 -35.27 9.07
C GLY A 15 -12.36 -34.19 8.07
N TRP A 16 -11.47 -33.31 7.74
CA TRP A 16 -11.69 -32.24 6.75
C TRP A 16 -11.02 -32.61 5.44
N VAL A 17 -11.70 -32.42 4.32
CA VAL A 17 -11.23 -32.80 2.99
C VAL A 17 -11.38 -31.64 2.04
N CYS A 18 -10.35 -31.34 1.27
CA CYS A 18 -10.45 -30.42 0.16
C CYS A 18 -11.33 -30.99 -0.95
N ARG A 19 -12.23 -30.20 -1.46
CA ARG A 19 -13.18 -30.62 -2.51
C ARG A 19 -12.53 -30.77 -3.88
N SER A 20 -11.44 -30.04 -4.13
CA SER A 20 -10.80 -29.97 -5.44
C SER A 20 -9.30 -29.69 -5.31
N ASN A 21 -8.56 -30.09 -6.34
CA ASN A 21 -7.17 -29.72 -6.54
C ASN A 21 -6.97 -28.51 -7.47
N SER A 22 -8.05 -27.96 -8.03
CA SER A 22 -8.01 -26.90 -9.05
C SER A 22 -8.99 -25.75 -8.80
N ASN A 23 -10.07 -25.95 -8.03
CA ASN A 23 -11.06 -24.89 -7.77
C ASN A 23 -10.61 -23.96 -6.65
N GLU A 24 -9.84 -22.93 -7.00
CA GLU A 24 -9.35 -21.94 -6.04
C GLU A 24 -10.44 -21.04 -5.44
N ASN A 25 -11.64 -20.99 -6.02
CA ASN A 25 -12.73 -20.19 -5.47
C ASN A 25 -13.33 -20.79 -4.19
N GLU A 26 -13.17 -22.09 -3.99
CA GLU A 26 -13.62 -22.80 -2.80
C GLU A 26 -12.44 -23.37 -1.96
N GLY A 27 -11.23 -23.30 -2.48
CA GLY A 27 -10.01 -23.83 -1.90
C GLY A 27 -9.52 -25.08 -2.65
N ALA A 28 -8.37 -24.94 -3.31
CA ALA A 28 -7.71 -26.00 -4.06
C ALA A 28 -6.50 -26.54 -3.30
N CYS A 29 -6.43 -27.84 -3.04
CA CYS A 29 -5.30 -28.48 -2.40
C CYS A 29 -4.51 -29.29 -3.43
N ASP A 30 -3.18 -29.35 -3.28
CA ASP A 30 -2.32 -30.16 -4.15
C ASP A 30 -2.62 -31.66 -4.00
N ASP A 31 -3.06 -32.03 -2.80
CA ASP A 31 -3.50 -33.37 -2.46
C ASP A 31 -4.92 -33.30 -1.93
N THR A 32 -5.87 -33.99 -2.58
CA THR A 32 -7.27 -34.08 -2.16
C THR A 32 -7.48 -35.03 -0.99
N ASN A 33 -6.40 -35.52 -0.40
CA ASN A 33 -6.47 -36.36 0.79
C ASN A 33 -6.96 -35.56 2.00
N LEU A 34 -7.49 -36.34 2.96
CA LEU A 34 -7.92 -35.82 4.24
C LEU A 34 -6.86 -34.93 4.90
N ILE A 35 -7.29 -33.75 5.33
CA ILE A 35 -6.52 -32.93 6.27
C ILE A 35 -6.67 -33.63 7.64
N TRP A 36 -5.94 -34.71 7.81
CA TRP A 36 -5.87 -35.40 9.08
C TRP A 36 -4.79 -34.78 9.96
N ASP A 37 -4.78 -35.21 11.22
CA ASP A 37 -3.70 -35.01 12.19
C ASP A 37 -2.38 -35.65 11.68
N LYS A 38 -1.94 -35.27 10.51
CA LYS A 38 -0.58 -35.53 10.09
C LYS A 38 0.24 -34.34 10.62
N ARG A 39 1.39 -34.65 11.14
CA ARG A 39 2.45 -33.68 11.52
C ARG A 39 2.89 -32.74 10.37
N GLY A 40 2.07 -32.63 9.33
CA GLY A 40 2.28 -31.85 8.12
C GLY A 40 1.25 -30.73 7.95
N VAL A 41 1.61 -29.77 7.13
CA VAL A 41 0.78 -28.63 6.73
C VAL A 41 0.19 -28.94 5.35
N THR A 42 -1.13 -28.84 5.21
CA THR A 42 -1.78 -28.89 3.92
C THR A 42 -1.83 -27.49 3.33
N LYS A 43 -1.33 -27.33 2.11
CA LYS A 43 -1.37 -26.08 1.37
C LYS A 43 -2.70 -25.97 0.65
N ILE A 44 -3.45 -24.89 0.90
CA ILE A 44 -4.73 -24.59 0.23
C ILE A 44 -4.57 -23.30 -0.56
N ARG A 45 -4.69 -23.37 -1.88
CA ARG A 45 -4.77 -22.18 -2.72
C ARG A 45 -6.20 -21.66 -2.68
N LEU A 46 -6.37 -20.43 -2.24
CA LEU A 46 -7.68 -19.79 -2.12
C LEU A 46 -7.66 -18.43 -2.81
N ARG A 47 -8.65 -18.18 -3.66
CA ARG A 47 -8.79 -16.94 -4.41
C ARG A 47 -9.53 -15.90 -3.58
N PHE A 48 -8.87 -14.77 -3.37
CA PHE A 48 -9.43 -13.59 -2.74
C PHE A 48 -9.83 -12.57 -3.79
N ARG A 49 -10.96 -11.92 -3.59
CA ARG A 49 -11.47 -10.86 -4.46
C ARG A 49 -11.68 -9.58 -3.65
N GLU A 50 -11.14 -8.47 -4.18
CA GLU A 50 -11.32 -7.14 -3.58
C GLU A 50 -12.72 -6.61 -3.91
N GLN A 51 -13.42 -6.05 -2.90
CA GLN A 51 -14.85 -5.73 -2.99
C GLN A 51 -15.21 -4.62 -3.98
N ILE A 52 -14.34 -3.60 -4.13
CA ILE A 52 -14.65 -2.41 -4.94
C ILE A 52 -14.14 -2.57 -6.37
N SER A 53 -12.87 -2.93 -6.53
CA SER A 53 -12.23 -3.02 -7.85
C SER A 53 -12.40 -4.36 -8.53
N HIS A 54 -12.87 -5.37 -7.78
CA HIS A 54 -12.98 -6.76 -8.21
C HIS A 54 -11.65 -7.39 -8.65
N ALA A 55 -10.50 -6.80 -8.23
CA ALA A 55 -9.20 -7.42 -8.42
C ALA A 55 -9.14 -8.77 -7.69
N GLU A 56 -8.43 -9.73 -8.28
CA GLU A 56 -8.29 -11.07 -7.72
C GLU A 56 -6.82 -11.39 -7.43
N THR A 57 -6.59 -12.15 -6.37
CA THR A 57 -5.29 -12.73 -6.03
C THR A 57 -5.51 -14.07 -5.37
N THR A 58 -4.60 -15.02 -5.61
CA THR A 58 -4.63 -16.32 -4.95
C THR A 58 -3.55 -16.36 -3.87
N LEU A 59 -3.98 -16.68 -2.65
CA LEU A 59 -3.08 -16.84 -1.51
C LEU A 59 -3.03 -18.31 -1.09
N ILE A 60 -1.90 -18.72 -0.54
CA ILE A 60 -1.71 -20.06 0.01
C ILE A 60 -1.98 -20.02 1.52
N LEU A 61 -2.94 -20.80 1.95
CA LEU A 61 -3.24 -21.01 3.36
C LEU A 61 -2.53 -22.27 3.84
N ASP A 62 -1.91 -22.18 5.00
CA ASP A 62 -1.34 -23.31 5.71
C ASP A 62 -2.41 -23.89 6.63
N ALA A 63 -3.01 -25.02 6.23
CA ALA A 63 -4.05 -25.68 7.00
C ALA A 63 -3.49 -26.84 7.81
N ARG A 64 -3.95 -26.96 9.05
CA ARG A 64 -3.67 -28.07 9.94
C ARG A 64 -4.96 -28.53 10.58
N ALA A 65 -5.22 -29.82 10.55
CA ALA A 65 -6.24 -30.40 11.39
C ALA A 65 -5.64 -30.72 12.76
N GLY A 66 -6.33 -30.33 13.82
CA GLY A 66 -5.96 -30.65 15.19
C GLY A 66 -7.05 -31.49 15.83
N GLY A 67 -6.65 -32.48 16.58
CA GLY A 67 -7.47 -33.16 17.57
C GLY A 67 -6.79 -33.03 18.91
N ALA A 68 -7.51 -32.69 19.97
CA ALA A 68 -6.96 -32.73 21.31
C ALA A 68 -6.85 -34.20 21.78
N CYS A 69 -5.73 -34.82 21.48
CA CYS A 69 -5.38 -36.06 22.14
C CYS A 69 -4.80 -35.69 23.48
N GLY A 70 -5.61 -35.85 24.55
CA GLY A 70 -5.10 -35.89 25.91
C GLY A 70 -4.36 -37.19 26.12
N TYR A 71 -3.09 -37.13 26.47
CA TYR A 71 -2.32 -38.31 26.85
C TYR A 71 -2.84 -38.82 28.19
N PHE A 72 -3.75 -39.78 28.16
CA PHE A 72 -4.00 -40.65 29.25
C PHE A 72 -3.38 -42.00 28.93
N THR A 73 -2.31 -42.36 29.61
CA THR A 73 -1.73 -43.69 29.53
C THR A 73 -2.54 -44.64 30.43
N ILE A 74 -3.45 -45.37 29.83
CA ILE A 74 -3.94 -46.63 30.44
C ILE A 74 -3.20 -47.73 29.69
N ASN A 75 -2.32 -48.43 30.38
CA ASN A 75 -1.50 -49.53 29.85
C ASN A 75 -0.57 -49.15 28.67
N GLY A 76 -0.04 -47.91 28.63
CA GLY A 76 0.93 -47.51 27.62
C GLY A 76 0.34 -47.15 26.26
N ALA A 77 -0.97 -47.12 26.07
CA ALA A 77 -1.63 -46.69 24.84
C ALA A 77 -2.13 -45.25 24.94
N CYS A 78 -1.89 -44.44 23.91
CA CYS A 78 -2.48 -43.12 23.81
C CYS A 78 -3.99 -43.26 23.55
N THR A 79 -4.83 -42.82 24.46
CA THR A 79 -6.28 -42.79 24.29
C THR A 79 -6.69 -41.35 23.99
N CYS A 80 -7.22 -41.10 22.80
CA CYS A 80 -7.84 -39.82 22.45
C CYS A 80 -9.20 -39.73 23.12
N VAL A 81 -9.33 -38.91 24.16
CA VAL A 81 -10.54 -38.87 24.99
C VAL A 81 -11.62 -37.92 24.44
N TYR A 82 -11.28 -37.00 23.52
CA TYR A 82 -12.26 -36.08 22.92
C TYR A 82 -11.95 -35.83 21.46
N PRO A 83 -12.89 -36.15 20.51
CA PRO A 83 -12.76 -35.85 19.12
C PRO A 83 -13.15 -34.37 18.87
N HIS A 84 -12.32 -33.45 19.27
CA HIS A 84 -12.45 -32.06 18.79
C HIS A 84 -11.69 -31.93 17.49
N ASN A 85 -12.34 -32.27 16.38
CA ASN A 85 -11.79 -32.10 15.06
C ASN A 85 -11.98 -30.64 14.61
N TYR A 86 -10.94 -29.88 14.71
CA TYR A 86 -10.89 -28.51 14.21
C TYR A 86 -9.85 -28.40 13.08
N VAL A 87 -10.08 -27.47 12.20
CA VAL A 87 -9.12 -27.03 11.18
C VAL A 87 -8.67 -25.62 11.54
N THR A 88 -7.39 -25.41 11.60
CA THR A 88 -6.78 -24.09 11.62
C THR A 88 -6.20 -23.79 10.26
N ALA A 89 -6.46 -22.61 9.73
CA ALA A 89 -5.84 -22.12 8.49
C ALA A 89 -5.15 -20.79 8.79
N GLY A 90 -3.88 -20.68 8.40
CA GLY A 90 -3.08 -19.48 8.55
C GLY A 90 -2.60 -18.96 7.21
N ILE A 91 -2.42 -17.65 7.09
CA ILE A 91 -1.81 -17.02 5.93
C ILE A 91 -0.50 -16.42 6.42
N SER A 92 0.62 -16.78 5.78
CA SER A 92 1.93 -16.24 6.16
C SER A 92 2.08 -14.77 5.75
N ALA A 93 3.01 -14.06 6.39
CA ALA A 93 3.32 -12.68 6.02
C ALA A 93 3.80 -12.57 4.56
N GLU A 94 4.50 -13.58 4.05
CA GLU A 94 4.96 -13.64 2.67
C GLU A 94 3.78 -13.76 1.68
N GLU A 95 2.76 -14.55 2.03
CA GLU A 95 1.53 -14.65 1.23
C GLU A 95 0.72 -13.36 1.28
N LEU A 96 0.57 -12.73 2.47
CA LEU A 96 -0.11 -11.44 2.60
C LEU A 96 0.57 -10.34 1.79
N ALA A 97 1.90 -10.38 1.66
CA ALA A 97 2.66 -9.43 0.83
C ALA A 97 2.38 -9.53 -0.68
N LYS A 98 1.73 -10.60 -1.14
CA LYS A 98 1.29 -10.77 -2.54
C LYS A 98 0.02 -9.99 -2.87
N ILE A 99 -0.68 -9.48 -1.87
CA ILE A 99 -1.91 -8.69 -2.07
C ILE A 99 -1.52 -7.37 -2.76
N PRO A 100 -2.04 -7.11 -3.98
CA PRO A 100 -1.48 -6.05 -4.84
C PRO A 100 -1.88 -4.63 -4.41
N LYS A 101 -2.86 -4.48 -3.52
CA LYS A 101 -3.35 -3.17 -3.06
C LYS A 101 -4.15 -3.27 -1.78
N ALA A 102 -4.31 -2.14 -1.10
CA ALA A 102 -5.22 -1.97 0.02
C ALA A 102 -6.69 -2.23 -0.39
N GLY A 103 -7.50 -2.59 0.55
CA GLY A 103 -8.92 -2.83 0.35
C GLY A 103 -9.46 -3.98 1.21
N ILE A 104 -10.74 -4.26 1.02
CA ILE A 104 -11.42 -5.37 1.68
C ILE A 104 -11.43 -6.56 0.73
N TRP A 105 -10.64 -7.57 1.05
CA TRP A 105 -10.51 -8.78 0.27
C TRP A 105 -11.31 -9.90 0.93
N LYS A 106 -12.11 -10.60 0.14
CA LYS A 106 -12.95 -11.69 0.62
C LYS A 106 -12.69 -12.98 -0.14
N ALA A 107 -12.79 -14.09 0.58
CA ALA A 107 -12.79 -15.43 0.04
C ALA A 107 -13.65 -16.34 0.89
N THR A 108 -14.17 -17.41 0.31
CA THR A 108 -14.92 -18.45 1.00
C THR A 108 -14.19 -19.77 0.86
N LEU A 109 -13.70 -20.31 1.95
CA LEU A 109 -13.12 -21.65 1.99
C LEU A 109 -14.24 -22.67 2.25
N VAL A 110 -14.30 -23.71 1.42
CA VAL A 110 -15.28 -24.78 1.54
C VAL A 110 -14.57 -26.11 1.66
N LEU A 111 -14.81 -26.82 2.74
CA LEU A 111 -14.24 -28.15 2.98
C LEU A 111 -15.35 -29.16 3.21
N ASP A 112 -15.17 -30.36 2.70
CA ASP A 112 -16.05 -31.47 3.01
C ASP A 112 -15.67 -32.03 4.40
N VAL A 113 -16.70 -32.38 5.17
CA VAL A 113 -16.54 -33.06 6.46
C VAL A 113 -16.81 -34.53 6.27
N HIS A 114 -15.83 -35.36 6.54
CA HIS A 114 -15.93 -36.80 6.43
C HIS A 114 -15.92 -37.43 7.80
N ARG A 115 -16.74 -38.48 8.01
CA ARG A 115 -16.64 -39.40 9.13
C ARG A 115 -15.84 -40.64 8.66
N TRP A 116 -15.02 -41.19 9.54
CA TRP A 116 -14.04 -42.21 9.19
C TRP A 116 -14.63 -43.40 8.39
N LEU A 117 -15.77 -43.94 8.79
CA LEU A 117 -16.39 -45.09 8.11
C LEU A 117 -17.53 -44.71 7.17
N ASP A 118 -18.12 -43.54 7.33
CA ASP A 118 -19.34 -43.15 6.63
C ASP A 118 -19.08 -42.26 5.39
N GLY A 119 -17.84 -41.85 5.18
CA GLY A 119 -17.49 -40.93 4.10
C GLY A 119 -17.97 -39.50 4.40
N LYS A 120 -18.42 -38.78 3.38
CA LYS A 120 -18.88 -37.40 3.51
C LYS A 120 -20.17 -37.30 4.30
N VAL A 121 -20.12 -36.57 5.41
CA VAL A 121 -21.27 -36.35 6.30
C VAL A 121 -21.72 -34.88 6.32
N GLY A 122 -20.92 -33.95 5.79
CA GLY A 122 -21.27 -32.54 5.80
C GLY A 122 -20.31 -31.66 4.98
N VAL A 123 -20.53 -30.38 5.07
CA VAL A 123 -19.70 -29.31 4.46
C VAL A 123 -19.48 -28.25 5.50
N GLY A 124 -18.23 -27.84 5.66
CA GLY A 124 -17.85 -26.68 6.44
C GLY A 124 -17.46 -25.52 5.53
N THR A 125 -17.94 -24.33 5.84
CA THR A 125 -17.62 -23.10 5.13
C THR A 125 -16.98 -22.09 6.09
N ALA A 126 -15.97 -21.35 5.59
CA ALA A 126 -15.37 -20.25 6.31
C ALA A 126 -15.27 -19.04 5.40
N ASP A 127 -16.00 -17.98 5.73
CA ASP A 127 -15.88 -16.69 5.05
C ASP A 127 -14.71 -15.91 5.66
N ILE A 128 -13.70 -15.65 4.84
CA ILE A 128 -12.47 -14.98 5.24
C ILE A 128 -12.51 -13.55 4.70
N THR A 129 -12.37 -12.59 5.59
CA THR A 129 -12.25 -11.18 5.23
C THR A 129 -10.90 -10.66 5.68
N LEU A 130 -10.12 -10.14 4.73
CA LEU A 130 -8.86 -9.46 5.00
C LEU A 130 -9.10 -7.96 4.78
N ASN A 131 -9.00 -7.19 5.85
CA ASN A 131 -8.93 -5.75 5.76
C ASN A 131 -7.45 -5.37 5.61
N VAL A 132 -7.03 -5.15 4.37
CA VAL A 132 -5.65 -4.80 4.04
C VAL A 132 -5.55 -3.30 4.04
N THR A 133 -5.02 -2.76 5.12
CA THR A 133 -4.57 -1.37 5.18
C THR A 133 -3.18 -1.35 4.57
N ASP A 134 -3.04 -0.62 3.48
CA ASP A 134 -1.72 -0.40 2.91
C ASP A 134 -1.01 0.62 3.80
N HIS A 135 0.01 0.18 4.53
CA HIS A 135 0.89 1.10 5.25
C HIS A 135 1.60 2.09 4.29
N PHE A 136 1.62 1.78 2.99
CA PHE A 136 2.04 2.70 1.94
C PHE A 136 0.88 3.58 1.44
N ALA A 137 -0.38 3.16 1.57
CA ALA A 137 -1.56 3.93 1.21
C ALA A 137 -1.93 4.96 2.28
N GLU A 138 -1.61 4.73 3.56
CA GLU A 138 -1.71 5.75 4.61
C GLU A 138 -0.69 6.87 4.41
N ASN A 139 0.33 6.67 3.58
CA ASN A 139 1.32 7.66 3.25
C ASN A 139 1.07 8.22 1.85
N ALA A 140 0.10 9.12 1.76
CA ALA A 140 0.07 10.06 0.65
C ALA A 140 1.48 10.63 0.47
N ALA A 141 1.99 10.60 -0.76
CA ALA A 141 3.38 10.94 -1.02
C ALA A 141 3.49 12.02 -2.10
N ILE A 142 4.39 12.96 -1.86
CA ILE A 142 4.86 13.89 -2.87
C ILE A 142 6.20 13.34 -3.39
N TYR A 143 6.31 13.18 -4.69
CA TYR A 143 7.47 12.59 -5.32
C TYR A 143 7.89 13.38 -6.56
N PHE A 144 9.19 13.46 -6.80
CA PHE A 144 9.77 14.15 -7.95
C PHE A 144 10.49 13.13 -8.85
N PRO A 145 9.80 12.55 -9.83
CA PRO A 145 10.34 11.45 -10.64
C PRO A 145 11.64 11.78 -11.36
N GLN A 146 11.82 13.02 -11.81
CA GLN A 146 13.05 13.46 -12.47
C GLN A 146 14.28 13.40 -11.55
N PHE A 147 14.10 13.39 -10.22
CA PHE A 147 15.17 13.33 -9.24
C PHE A 147 15.23 11.99 -8.49
N GLY A 148 14.21 11.15 -8.63
CA GLY A 148 14.12 9.89 -7.91
C GLY A 148 13.96 10.04 -6.39
N THR A 149 13.49 11.19 -5.89
CA THR A 149 13.38 11.50 -4.46
C THR A 149 12.20 12.40 -4.16
N ALA A 150 11.80 12.46 -2.88
CA ALA A 150 10.85 13.43 -2.34
C ALA A 150 11.51 14.76 -1.92
N THR A 151 12.84 14.81 -1.83
CA THR A 151 13.61 15.99 -1.36
C THR A 151 14.70 16.37 -2.35
N PRO A 152 14.35 16.86 -3.56
CA PRO A 152 15.34 17.21 -4.57
C PRO A 152 16.09 18.50 -4.23
N ARG A 153 17.35 18.57 -4.67
CA ARG A 153 18.04 19.85 -4.84
C ARG A 153 17.72 20.42 -6.21
N VAL A 154 17.32 21.68 -6.23
CA VAL A 154 16.84 22.36 -7.45
C VAL A 154 17.64 23.62 -7.66
N ASP A 155 18.19 23.80 -8.85
CA ASP A 155 18.82 25.03 -9.30
C ASP A 155 17.77 25.91 -9.98
N LEU A 156 17.70 27.19 -9.61
CA LEU A 156 16.85 28.18 -10.27
C LEU A 156 17.36 28.56 -11.67
N ASN A 157 18.52 28.04 -12.09
CA ASN A 157 19.13 28.28 -13.39
C ASN A 157 19.23 29.78 -13.73
N LEU A 158 19.84 30.52 -12.80
CA LEU A 158 20.03 31.96 -12.99
C LEU A 158 20.90 32.23 -14.21
N HIS A 159 20.40 33.03 -15.12
CA HIS A 159 21.10 33.42 -16.34
C HIS A 159 20.93 34.91 -16.63
N ARG A 160 21.87 35.46 -17.39
CA ARG A 160 21.82 36.87 -17.81
C ARG A 160 20.77 37.05 -18.87
N LEU A 161 19.87 37.99 -18.69
CA LEU A 161 18.94 38.48 -19.73
C LEU A 161 19.60 39.56 -20.60
N ASN A 162 20.43 40.41 -19.95
CA ASN A 162 21.19 41.48 -20.60
C ASN A 162 22.40 41.86 -19.73
N ALA A 163 23.06 42.98 -20.05
CA ALA A 163 24.26 43.43 -19.33
C ALA A 163 24.06 43.74 -17.86
N SER A 164 22.83 44.09 -17.43
CA SER A 164 22.50 44.53 -16.09
C SER A 164 21.50 43.61 -15.35
N GLN A 165 20.81 42.71 -16.03
CA GLN A 165 19.73 41.92 -15.45
C GLN A 165 19.95 40.42 -15.54
N MET A 166 19.48 39.74 -14.50
CA MET A 166 19.39 38.28 -14.45
C MET A 166 17.95 37.83 -14.15
N SER A 167 17.61 36.64 -14.58
CA SER A 167 16.43 35.91 -14.12
C SER A 167 16.74 34.42 -14.06
N GLY A 168 15.82 33.64 -13.49
CA GLY A 168 15.95 32.20 -13.44
C GLY A 168 14.62 31.50 -13.51
N ARG A 169 14.65 30.26 -13.96
CA ARG A 169 13.48 29.40 -14.01
C ARG A 169 13.86 27.95 -13.79
N ALA A 170 13.08 27.28 -12.92
CA ALA A 170 13.16 25.84 -12.74
C ALA A 170 11.78 25.22 -12.89
N ASN A 171 11.71 24.10 -13.58
CA ASN A 171 10.51 23.29 -13.70
C ASN A 171 10.74 21.98 -12.96
N LEU A 172 9.82 21.65 -12.06
CA LEU A 172 9.88 20.43 -11.29
C LEU A 172 8.69 19.55 -11.67
N ASP A 173 8.98 18.36 -12.07
CA ASP A 173 7.99 17.35 -12.34
C ASP A 173 7.52 16.73 -11.02
N MET A 174 6.48 17.31 -10.42
CA MET A 174 5.92 16.85 -9.16
C MET A 174 4.76 15.89 -9.39
N CYS A 175 4.71 14.86 -8.60
CA CYS A 175 3.74 13.80 -8.61
C CYS A 175 3.10 13.66 -7.23
N LEU A 176 1.77 13.72 -7.18
CA LEU A 176 1.00 13.55 -5.94
C LEU A 176 0.39 12.15 -5.95
N TYR A 177 0.74 11.36 -4.95
CA TYR A 177 0.15 10.06 -4.68
C TYR A 177 -0.76 10.15 -3.46
N ASP A 178 -2.03 9.83 -3.63
CA ASP A 178 -3.07 9.93 -2.60
C ASP A 178 -3.21 8.67 -1.75
N GLY A 179 -2.21 7.78 -1.79
CA GLY A 179 -2.29 6.50 -1.10
C GLY A 179 -3.23 5.49 -1.77
N GLY A 180 -3.76 5.77 -2.96
CA GLY A 180 -4.69 4.89 -3.67
C GLY A 180 -6.14 4.99 -3.22
N VAL A 181 -6.48 5.95 -2.33
CA VAL A 181 -7.84 6.15 -1.81
C VAL A 181 -8.78 6.83 -2.79
N LYS A 182 -8.28 7.28 -3.96
CA LYS A 182 -9.03 8.04 -4.97
C LYS A 182 -9.71 9.28 -4.38
N ALA A 183 -8.91 10.07 -3.70
CA ALA A 183 -9.37 11.32 -3.10
C ALA A 183 -10.00 12.22 -4.17
N ARG A 184 -11.15 12.83 -3.88
CA ARG A 184 -11.80 13.80 -4.77
C ARG A 184 -11.11 15.15 -4.72
N SER A 185 -10.55 15.50 -3.57
CA SER A 185 -9.81 16.74 -3.37
C SER A 185 -8.56 16.49 -2.52
N LEU A 186 -7.52 17.30 -2.76
CA LEU A 186 -6.30 17.33 -1.96
C LEU A 186 -6.08 18.77 -1.49
N GLN A 187 -5.87 18.95 -0.19
CA GLN A 187 -5.47 20.24 0.37
C GLN A 187 -3.95 20.38 0.24
N MET A 188 -3.52 21.51 -0.29
CA MET A 188 -2.11 21.78 -0.52
C MET A 188 -1.70 23.06 0.21
N LYS A 189 -0.47 23.05 0.74
CA LYS A 189 0.18 24.23 1.30
C LYS A 189 1.64 24.23 0.88
N ILE A 190 2.14 25.39 0.47
CA ILE A 190 3.55 25.55 0.09
C ILE A 190 4.17 26.64 0.94
N GLU A 191 5.25 26.31 1.61
CA GLU A 191 6.00 27.20 2.50
C GLU A 191 7.42 27.39 2.03
N GLY A 192 7.99 28.54 2.28
CA GLY A 192 9.40 28.85 2.04
C GLY A 192 10.17 29.03 3.34
N SER A 193 11.50 28.99 3.28
CA SER A 193 12.38 29.16 4.43
C SER A 193 12.48 30.60 4.96
N ASN A 194 11.97 31.59 4.20
CA ASN A 194 11.98 32.98 4.63
C ASN A 194 10.97 33.26 5.77
N LYS A 195 11.38 34.08 6.72
CA LYS A 195 10.60 34.37 7.94
C LYS A 195 9.54 35.45 7.75
N SER A 196 9.63 36.28 6.72
CA SER A 196 8.75 37.42 6.48
C SER A 196 8.31 37.52 5.02
N GLY A 197 7.24 38.28 4.78
CA GLY A 197 6.68 38.50 3.44
C GLY A 197 5.79 37.36 2.94
N THR A 198 5.08 37.60 1.85
CA THR A 198 4.13 36.65 1.21
C THR A 198 4.73 35.88 0.04
N GLY A 199 5.90 36.29 -0.45
CA GLY A 199 6.63 35.66 -1.55
C GLY A 199 7.60 34.58 -1.07
N PHE A 200 8.27 33.94 -2.03
CA PHE A 200 9.33 32.97 -1.75
C PHE A 200 10.68 33.61 -2.02
N GLN A 201 11.69 33.27 -1.22
CA GLN A 201 13.02 33.82 -1.30
C GLN A 201 14.09 32.76 -1.13
N VAL A 202 15.19 32.91 -1.87
CA VAL A 202 16.47 32.28 -1.50
C VAL A 202 17.35 33.36 -0.86
N ILE A 203 18.10 32.98 0.16
CA ILE A 203 18.88 33.86 1.03
C ILE A 203 20.35 33.53 0.85
N LYS A 204 21.18 34.54 0.74
CA LYS A 204 22.63 34.36 0.72
C LYS A 204 23.12 33.87 2.08
N SER A 205 23.92 32.83 2.10
CA SER A 205 24.32 32.12 3.33
C SER A 205 25.06 32.96 4.35
N ASP A 206 25.77 34.01 3.94
CA ASP A 206 26.59 34.87 4.79
C ASP A 206 26.07 36.32 4.91
N SER A 207 24.89 36.61 4.42
CA SER A 207 24.27 37.94 4.48
C SER A 207 22.74 37.87 4.44
N ALA A 208 22.09 39.01 4.66
CA ALA A 208 20.65 39.14 4.53
C ALA A 208 20.17 39.40 3.07
N ASP A 209 21.07 39.28 2.08
CA ASP A 209 20.70 39.51 0.69
C ASP A 209 19.82 38.35 0.17
N THR A 210 18.76 38.68 -0.58
CA THR A 210 17.75 37.73 -1.02
C THR A 210 17.48 37.85 -2.51
N ILE A 211 17.04 36.75 -3.11
CA ILE A 211 16.46 36.74 -4.46
C ILE A 211 15.04 36.21 -4.35
N ASP A 212 14.08 37.01 -4.78
CA ASP A 212 12.68 36.63 -4.78
C ASP A 212 12.36 35.74 -5.98
N TYR A 213 11.49 34.75 -5.73
CA TYR A 213 10.93 33.94 -6.81
C TYR A 213 9.44 33.67 -6.59
N ALA A 214 8.74 33.48 -7.66
CA ALA A 214 7.33 33.05 -7.66
C ALA A 214 7.27 31.53 -7.87
N VAL A 215 6.24 30.93 -7.28
CA VAL A 215 5.90 29.52 -7.49
C VAL A 215 4.55 29.45 -8.17
N SER A 216 4.46 28.66 -9.22
CA SER A 216 3.20 28.30 -9.84
C SER A 216 3.11 26.79 -10.02
N MET A 217 1.88 26.28 -9.99
CA MET A 217 1.58 24.87 -10.13
C MET A 217 0.73 24.67 -11.37
N ASN A 218 1.01 23.65 -12.17
CA ASN A 218 0.15 23.30 -13.30
C ASN A 218 -0.75 22.12 -12.91
N TYR A 219 -2.06 22.34 -12.92
CA TYR A 219 -3.04 21.32 -12.63
C TYR A 219 -4.23 21.40 -13.59
N GLY A 220 -4.58 20.28 -14.24
CA GLY A 220 -5.65 20.24 -15.21
C GLY A 220 -5.42 21.19 -16.43
N GLY A 221 -4.17 21.41 -16.80
CA GLY A 221 -3.80 22.33 -17.90
C GLY A 221 -3.86 23.83 -17.53
N ARG A 222 -4.10 24.15 -16.25
CA ARG A 222 -4.14 25.54 -15.77
C ARG A 222 -2.93 25.81 -14.87
N SER A 223 -2.34 26.99 -15.04
CA SER A 223 -1.31 27.49 -14.13
C SER A 223 -1.98 28.18 -12.94
N ILE A 224 -1.72 27.66 -11.76
CA ILE A 224 -2.24 28.16 -10.48
C ILE A 224 -1.08 28.87 -9.76
N PRO A 225 -1.15 30.20 -9.57
CA PRO A 225 -0.15 30.89 -8.75
C PRO A 225 -0.28 30.46 -7.28
N VAL A 226 0.87 30.22 -6.66
CA VAL A 226 0.92 29.79 -5.26
C VAL A 226 1.34 30.95 -4.38
N THR A 227 0.55 31.23 -3.34
CA THR A 227 0.90 32.15 -2.27
C THR A 227 1.52 31.39 -1.10
N ARG A 228 2.65 31.83 -0.63
CA ARG A 228 3.37 31.18 0.47
C ARG A 228 2.52 31.09 1.74
N GLY A 229 2.44 29.90 2.32
CA GLY A 229 1.72 29.65 3.57
C GLY A 229 0.20 29.63 3.48
N VAL A 230 -0.37 29.90 2.29
CA VAL A 230 -1.81 29.85 2.07
C VAL A 230 -2.22 28.45 1.62
N GLU A 231 -3.22 27.89 2.26
CA GLU A 231 -3.81 26.61 1.88
C GLU A 231 -4.73 26.77 0.67
N PHE A 232 -4.72 25.82 -0.22
CA PHE A 232 -5.61 25.75 -1.39
C PHE A 232 -5.97 24.31 -1.73
N SER A 233 -7.08 24.12 -2.43
CA SER A 233 -7.62 22.80 -2.77
C SER A 233 -7.38 22.48 -4.25
N LEU A 234 -6.95 21.24 -4.52
CA LEU A 234 -7.00 20.65 -5.85
C LEU A 234 -8.26 19.78 -5.93
N GLU A 235 -9.21 20.20 -6.75
CA GLU A 235 -10.49 19.51 -6.91
C GLU A 235 -10.49 18.51 -8.07
N ASN A 236 -11.39 17.51 -8.02
CA ASN A 236 -11.53 16.46 -9.04
C ASN A 236 -10.25 15.65 -9.28
N VAL A 237 -9.52 15.37 -8.21
CA VAL A 237 -8.26 14.62 -8.26
C VAL A 237 -8.50 13.18 -8.73
N ASP A 238 -9.64 12.60 -8.38
CA ASP A 238 -10.11 11.28 -8.83
C ASP A 238 -10.28 11.16 -10.36
N LYS A 239 -10.47 12.29 -11.04
CA LYS A 239 -10.64 12.40 -12.51
C LYS A 239 -9.41 12.94 -13.21
N ALA A 240 -8.39 13.38 -12.48
CA ALA A 240 -7.18 13.95 -13.04
C ALA A 240 -6.37 12.90 -13.83
N ALA A 241 -5.62 13.38 -14.82
CA ALA A 241 -4.70 12.54 -15.57
C ALA A 241 -3.62 11.98 -14.63
N THR A 242 -3.51 10.66 -14.58
CA THR A 242 -2.53 9.96 -13.77
C THR A 242 -1.46 9.32 -14.62
N ARG A 243 -0.27 9.17 -14.08
CA ARG A 243 0.81 8.40 -14.68
C ARG A 243 1.39 7.38 -13.70
N PRO A 244 1.94 6.25 -14.19
CA PRO A 244 2.59 5.30 -13.34
C PRO A 244 3.97 5.82 -12.90
N VAL A 245 4.30 5.67 -11.62
CA VAL A 245 5.63 5.94 -11.06
C VAL A 245 5.97 4.86 -10.04
N VAL A 246 7.26 4.56 -9.91
CA VAL A 246 7.75 3.68 -8.85
C VAL A 246 8.26 4.56 -7.73
N LEU A 247 7.60 4.53 -6.59
CA LEU A 247 8.03 5.27 -5.40
C LEU A 247 9.22 4.57 -4.73
N PRO A 248 10.11 5.32 -4.05
CA PRO A 248 11.21 4.72 -3.32
C PRO A 248 10.73 3.66 -2.32
N GLY A 249 11.35 2.49 -2.34
CA GLY A 249 10.99 1.37 -1.47
C GLY A 249 9.84 0.51 -1.97
N GLN A 250 9.17 0.87 -3.06
CA GLN A 250 8.11 0.06 -3.68
C GLN A 250 8.64 -0.76 -4.86
N ARG A 251 8.11 -1.97 -5.03
CA ARG A 251 8.44 -2.84 -6.16
C ARG A 251 7.48 -2.66 -7.34
N GLN A 252 6.32 -2.08 -7.09
CA GLN A 252 5.27 -1.89 -8.10
C GLN A 252 5.05 -0.41 -8.36
N ALA A 253 4.69 -0.09 -9.61
CA ALA A 253 4.32 1.25 -9.98
C ALA A 253 2.95 1.62 -9.39
N VAL A 254 2.86 2.81 -8.79
CA VAL A 254 1.61 3.42 -8.36
C VAL A 254 1.17 4.48 -9.35
N ARG A 255 -0.11 4.79 -9.39
CA ARG A 255 -0.63 5.89 -10.20
C ARG A 255 -0.63 7.16 -9.37
N CYS A 256 0.00 8.20 -9.87
CA CYS A 256 0.01 9.51 -9.25
C CYS A 256 -0.53 10.60 -10.18
N VAL A 257 -1.04 11.65 -9.61
CA VAL A 257 -1.49 12.85 -10.33
C VAL A 257 -0.28 13.74 -10.63
N SER A 258 -0.08 14.08 -11.89
CA SER A 258 1.01 14.96 -12.33
C SER A 258 0.64 16.42 -12.04
N VAL A 259 1.43 17.08 -11.22
CA VAL A 259 1.23 18.49 -10.82
C VAL A 259 2.58 19.22 -10.86
N PRO A 260 3.10 19.53 -12.05
CA PRO A 260 4.39 20.21 -12.18
C PRO A 260 4.42 21.56 -11.48
N LEU A 261 5.54 21.86 -10.81
CA LEU A 261 5.83 23.15 -10.25
C LEU A 261 6.77 23.94 -11.15
N THR A 262 6.54 25.22 -11.27
CA THR A 262 7.46 26.16 -11.91
C THR A 262 7.88 27.23 -10.90
N LEU A 263 9.18 27.38 -10.72
CA LEU A 263 9.79 28.44 -9.93
C LEU A 263 10.36 29.46 -10.90
N THR A 264 10.05 30.74 -10.72
CA THR A 264 10.51 31.80 -11.63
C THR A 264 10.93 33.02 -10.83
N THR A 265 12.14 33.51 -11.04
CA THR A 265 12.56 34.80 -10.50
C THR A 265 12.05 35.91 -11.40
N GLN A 266 11.60 37.03 -10.84
CA GLN A 266 11.46 38.26 -11.60
C GLN A 266 12.85 38.73 -12.05
N PRO A 267 12.96 39.42 -13.21
CA PRO A 267 14.22 40.05 -13.58
C PRO A 267 14.72 40.99 -12.49
N PHE A 268 15.94 40.80 -12.05
CA PHE A 268 16.58 41.64 -11.04
C PHE A 268 17.92 42.20 -11.51
N ASN A 269 18.34 43.34 -10.96
CA ASN A 269 19.59 43.99 -11.30
C ASN A 269 20.77 43.28 -10.63
N ILE A 270 21.76 42.88 -11.40
CA ILE A 270 22.97 42.18 -10.91
C ILE A 270 23.72 43.04 -9.88
N ARG A 271 23.74 44.35 -10.07
CA ARG A 271 24.46 45.27 -9.17
C ARG A 271 23.84 45.43 -7.79
N GLU A 272 22.55 45.06 -7.67
CA GLU A 272 21.82 45.11 -6.39
C GLU A 272 21.96 43.83 -5.59
N LYS A 273 22.64 42.82 -6.12
CA LYS A 273 22.87 41.53 -5.49
C LYS A 273 24.34 41.27 -5.25
N ARG A 274 24.65 40.71 -4.10
CA ARG A 274 26.00 40.28 -3.75
C ARG A 274 26.37 38.99 -4.45
N SER A 275 27.60 38.89 -4.92
CA SER A 275 28.11 37.61 -5.46
C SER A 275 28.15 36.55 -4.37
N GLY A 276 27.76 35.33 -4.71
CA GLY A 276 27.80 34.18 -3.80
C GLY A 276 26.66 33.22 -4.01
N GLU A 277 26.53 32.24 -3.09
CA GLU A 277 25.53 31.18 -3.13
C GLU A 277 24.30 31.62 -2.36
N TYR A 278 23.14 31.46 -2.98
CA TYR A 278 21.83 31.72 -2.41
C TYR A 278 21.08 30.40 -2.24
N GLN A 279 20.57 30.14 -1.06
CA GLN A 279 19.88 28.89 -0.72
C GLN A 279 18.54 29.17 -0.05
N GLY A 280 17.63 28.25 -0.21
CA GLY A 280 16.32 28.27 0.46
C GLY A 280 15.68 26.89 0.43
N THR A 281 14.72 26.68 1.30
CA THR A 281 13.91 25.47 1.33
C THR A 281 12.49 25.80 0.90
N LEU A 282 11.95 25.00 0.00
CA LEU A 282 10.54 25.00 -0.37
C LEU A 282 9.92 23.73 0.19
N THR A 283 8.94 23.90 1.09
CA THR A 283 8.22 22.76 1.68
C THR A 283 6.83 22.67 1.06
N VAL A 284 6.52 21.56 0.45
CA VAL A 284 5.19 21.25 -0.09
C VAL A 284 4.52 20.29 0.87
N THR A 285 3.37 20.68 1.39
CA THR A 285 2.55 19.84 2.26
C THR A 285 1.27 19.48 1.53
N MET A 286 0.93 18.20 1.58
CA MET A 286 -0.31 17.65 1.07
C MET A 286 -1.10 17.04 2.24
N LEU A 287 -2.32 17.47 2.40
CA LEU A 287 -3.26 16.95 3.38
C LEU A 287 -4.41 16.28 2.64
N MET A 288 -4.74 15.09 3.03
CA MET A 288 -5.94 14.43 2.51
C MET A 288 -7.15 14.92 3.27
N GLY A 289 -8.17 15.37 2.54
CA GLY A 289 -9.45 15.71 3.15
C GLY A 289 -10.04 14.45 3.79
N THR A 290 -10.39 14.53 5.06
CA THR A 290 -11.19 13.49 5.72
C THR A 290 -12.54 13.45 5.01
N GLN A 291 -12.80 12.38 4.27
CA GLN A 291 -14.15 12.11 3.79
C GLN A 291 -14.97 11.73 5.01
N THR A 292 -15.87 12.62 5.45
CA THR A 292 -16.96 12.21 6.34
C THR A 292 -17.85 11.26 5.53
N PRO A 293 -18.17 10.06 6.05
CA PRO A 293 -19.01 9.09 5.38
C PRO A 293 -20.41 9.61 5.10
#